data_dda7fc95e6968c5ce065eda7d517dcd2
#
_entry.id   dda7fc95e6968c5ce065eda7d517dcd2
#
_cell.length_a   1.000
_cell.length_b   1.000
_cell.length_c   1.000
_cell.angle_alpha   90.00
_cell.angle_beta   90.00
_cell.angle_gamma   90.00
#
_symmetry.space_group_name_H-M   'P 1'
#
loop_
_entity.id
_entity.type
_entity.pdbx_description
1 polymer ?
#
loop_
_entity_poly.entity_id
_entity_poly.type
_entity_poly.pdbx_seq_one_letter_code
_entity_poly.pdbx_strand_id
1 'polypeptide(L)'
;MTRLLALAASACLVAGPLLAEGDPTRRATRLDPLVLDAGKGFSIARYEIESGVYYRWRIRSDGREEYRLLAPGLFRESWIDRVSIDEKEVKPYGLHALEFDDAGEIDLWFVPIRPGRYDFYAEGLETQGFRGVIVVK
;
A
#
# COMPACT_ATOMS: atom_id res chain seq x y z
N MET A 1 54.57 -43.36 6.64
CA MET A 1 53.31 -42.99 7.34
C MET A 1 53.11 -41.52 7.22
N THR A 2 52.39 -41.08 6.18
CA THR A 2 52.17 -39.67 5.88
C THR A 2 50.72 -39.36 6.23
N ARG A 3 50.52 -38.52 7.26
CA ARG A 3 49.19 -38.09 7.68
C ARG A 3 48.81 -36.81 6.88
N LEU A 4 47.77 -36.92 6.02
CA LEU A 4 47.11 -35.76 5.41
C LEU A 4 46.21 -35.09 6.45
N LEU A 5 46.47 -33.85 6.77
CA LEU A 5 45.49 -32.97 7.47
C LEU A 5 44.56 -32.35 6.42
N ALA A 6 43.30 -32.71 6.51
CA ALA A 6 42.24 -32.02 5.75
C ALA A 6 41.83 -30.74 6.48
N LEU A 7 42.09 -29.62 5.84
CA LEU A 7 41.66 -28.29 6.32
C LEU A 7 40.22 -28.05 5.87
N ALA A 8 39.26 -28.11 6.78
CA ALA A 8 37.87 -27.74 6.51
C ALA A 8 37.73 -26.20 6.53
N ALA A 9 37.54 -25.62 5.36
CA ALA A 9 37.23 -24.21 5.24
C ALA A 9 35.74 -24.00 5.61
N SER A 10 35.49 -23.39 6.77
CA SER A 10 34.17 -22.96 7.20
C SER A 10 33.82 -21.66 6.49
N ALA A 11 32.92 -21.71 5.51
CA ALA A 11 32.40 -20.50 4.85
C ALA A 11 31.37 -19.83 5.78
N CYS A 12 31.74 -18.74 6.44
CA CYS A 12 30.81 -17.87 7.13
C CYS A 12 29.98 -17.13 6.10
N LEU A 13 28.70 -17.48 5.96
CA LEU A 13 27.72 -16.63 5.29
C LEU A 13 27.52 -15.37 6.14
N VAL A 14 28.09 -14.25 5.65
CA VAL A 14 27.76 -12.94 6.19
C VAL A 14 26.38 -12.55 5.66
N ALA A 15 25.33 -12.74 6.47
CA ALA A 15 24.05 -12.16 6.19
C ALA A 15 24.21 -10.63 6.30
N GLY A 16 24.16 -9.95 5.16
CA GLY A 16 24.12 -8.49 5.12
C GLY A 16 22.87 -7.97 5.83
N PRO A 17 22.91 -6.76 6.43
CA PRO A 17 21.72 -6.21 7.07
C PRO A 17 20.62 -6.03 6.02
N LEU A 18 19.46 -6.66 6.25
CA LEU A 18 18.22 -6.35 5.56
C LEU A 18 17.79 -4.95 6.03
N LEU A 19 18.19 -3.93 5.28
CA LEU A 19 17.71 -2.58 5.52
C LEU A 19 16.25 -2.53 5.03
N ALA A 20 15.32 -2.50 5.98
CA ALA A 20 13.95 -2.12 5.70
C ALA A 20 13.97 -0.63 5.29
N GLU A 21 13.81 -0.33 4.01
CA GLU A 21 13.91 1.03 3.47
C GLU A 21 12.68 1.91 3.72
N GLY A 22 11.76 1.47 4.56
CA GLY A 22 10.56 2.22 4.93
C GLY A 22 10.84 3.39 5.85
N ASP A 23 11.62 4.37 5.39
CA ASP A 23 11.94 5.58 6.17
C ASP A 23 10.85 6.65 5.96
N PRO A 24 9.94 6.86 6.96
CA PRO A 24 8.88 7.85 6.89
C PRO A 24 9.39 9.31 6.99
N THR A 25 10.68 9.50 7.27
CA THR A 25 11.30 10.82 7.26
C THR A 25 11.63 11.28 5.84
N ARG A 26 11.67 10.35 4.89
CA ARG A 26 11.85 10.65 3.48
C ARG A 26 10.54 11.09 2.82
N ARG A 27 10.68 11.77 1.69
CA ARG A 27 9.51 12.13 0.87
C ARG A 27 8.86 10.86 0.32
N ALA A 28 7.55 10.71 0.56
CA ALA A 28 6.79 9.57 0.06
C ALA A 28 6.79 9.48 -1.48
N THR A 29 6.93 8.28 -2.00
CA THR A 29 6.70 7.99 -3.42
C THR A 29 5.22 8.15 -3.70
N ARG A 30 4.88 8.96 -4.71
CA ARG A 30 3.49 9.21 -5.08
C ARG A 30 3.01 8.13 -6.03
N LEU A 31 1.89 7.49 -5.68
CA LEU A 31 1.15 6.66 -6.62
C LEU A 31 0.29 7.56 -7.52
N ASP A 32 -0.02 7.06 -8.72
CA ASP A 32 -1.00 7.72 -9.57
C ASP A 32 -2.35 7.80 -8.85
N PRO A 33 -3.04 8.95 -8.89
CA PRO A 33 -4.29 9.13 -8.17
C PRO A 33 -5.37 8.17 -8.63
N LEU A 34 -6.05 7.53 -7.69
CA LEU A 34 -7.25 6.73 -7.95
C LEU A 34 -8.45 7.68 -8.02
N VAL A 35 -9.14 7.70 -9.15
CA VAL A 35 -10.39 8.46 -9.31
C VAL A 35 -11.57 7.49 -9.27
N LEU A 36 -12.56 7.81 -8.43
CA LEU A 36 -13.85 7.14 -8.31
C LEU A 36 -14.85 7.93 -9.12
N ASP A 37 -15.30 7.39 -10.25
CA ASP A 37 -16.22 8.03 -11.21
C ASP A 37 -17.46 7.15 -11.38
N ALA A 38 -18.64 7.66 -11.00
CA ALA A 38 -19.90 6.92 -11.04
C ALA A 38 -20.24 6.35 -12.43
N GLY A 39 -19.76 6.98 -13.51
CA GLY A 39 -20.00 6.54 -14.89
C GLY A 39 -18.94 5.59 -15.45
N LYS A 40 -17.77 5.45 -14.77
CA LYS A 40 -16.60 4.73 -15.32
C LYS A 40 -15.98 3.71 -14.37
N GLY A 41 -16.29 3.79 -13.07
CA GLY A 41 -15.63 2.98 -12.05
C GLY A 41 -14.29 3.58 -11.60
N PHE A 42 -13.34 2.74 -11.22
CA PHE A 42 -11.99 3.15 -10.87
C PHE A 42 -11.16 3.54 -12.11
N SER A 43 -10.45 4.66 -12.02
CA SER A 43 -9.52 5.08 -13.08
C SER A 43 -8.33 4.14 -13.24
N ILE A 44 -7.97 3.41 -12.19
CA ILE A 44 -6.84 2.49 -12.16
C ILE A 44 -7.29 1.19 -11.48
N ALA A 45 -7.17 0.07 -12.22
CA ALA A 45 -7.53 -1.25 -11.71
C ALA A 45 -6.33 -2.03 -11.14
N ARG A 46 -5.09 -1.54 -11.34
CA ARG A 46 -3.89 -2.24 -10.91
C ARG A 46 -2.77 -1.27 -10.55
N TYR A 47 -2.20 -1.49 -9.36
CA TYR A 47 -0.93 -0.89 -8.93
C TYR A 47 0.12 -1.97 -8.73
N GLU A 48 1.37 -1.65 -8.98
CA GLU A 48 2.54 -2.45 -8.59
C GLU A 48 3.45 -1.59 -7.73
N ILE A 49 3.71 -2.05 -6.53
CA ILE A 49 4.50 -1.34 -5.52
C ILE A 49 5.47 -2.30 -4.82
N GLU A 50 6.40 -1.76 -4.06
CA GLU A 50 7.42 -2.53 -3.34
C GLU A 50 7.17 -2.50 -1.84
N SER A 51 7.43 -3.64 -1.17
CA SER A 51 7.39 -3.70 0.29
C SER A 51 8.50 -2.83 0.89
N GLY A 52 8.23 -2.23 2.05
CA GLY A 52 9.18 -1.38 2.75
C GLY A 52 9.35 0.02 2.16
N VAL A 53 8.68 0.37 1.08
CA VAL A 53 8.74 1.72 0.49
C VAL A 53 7.61 2.59 1.03
N TYR A 54 7.91 3.85 1.34
CA TYR A 54 6.93 4.81 1.85
C TYR A 54 6.16 5.44 0.70
N TYR A 55 4.83 5.22 0.65
CA TYR A 55 3.94 5.70 -0.40
C TYR A 55 2.94 6.73 0.08
N ARG A 56 2.51 7.60 -0.85
CA ARG A 56 1.32 8.42 -0.76
C ARG A 56 0.33 7.99 -1.85
N TRP A 57 -0.85 7.56 -1.45
CA TRP A 57 -1.95 7.21 -2.33
C TRP A 57 -3.05 8.24 -2.21
N ARG A 58 -3.32 8.95 -3.30
CA ARG A 58 -4.39 9.93 -3.39
C ARG A 58 -5.61 9.28 -4.00
N ILE A 59 -6.75 9.42 -3.33
CA ILE A 59 -8.04 8.93 -3.77
C ILE A 59 -8.97 10.14 -3.95
N ARG A 60 -9.66 10.21 -5.09
CA ARG A 60 -10.57 11.30 -5.45
C ARG A 60 -11.95 10.75 -5.74
N SER A 61 -12.98 11.38 -5.17
CA SER A 61 -14.38 11.10 -5.46
C SER A 61 -14.95 12.17 -6.38
N ASP A 62 -15.79 11.76 -7.35
CA ASP A 62 -16.58 12.67 -8.18
C ASP A 62 -17.83 13.19 -7.45
N GLY A 63 -18.17 12.64 -6.28
CA GLY A 63 -19.29 13.04 -5.43
C GLY A 63 -20.68 12.67 -5.96
N ARG A 64 -20.76 11.80 -6.98
CA ARG A 64 -22.05 11.40 -7.57
C ARG A 64 -22.64 10.14 -6.94
N GLU A 65 -21.84 9.42 -6.18
CA GLU A 65 -22.18 8.26 -5.39
C GLU A 65 -21.52 8.34 -4.03
N GLU A 66 -22.07 7.65 -3.03
CA GLU A 66 -21.35 7.39 -1.79
C GLU A 66 -20.37 6.23 -2.02
N TYR A 67 -19.10 6.50 -1.80
CA TYR A 67 -18.06 5.49 -2.00
C TYR A 67 -17.45 5.09 -0.66
N ARG A 68 -17.46 3.79 -0.38
CA ARG A 68 -16.73 3.20 0.72
C ARG A 68 -15.60 2.34 0.19
N LEU A 69 -14.39 2.91 0.15
CA LEU A 69 -13.22 2.22 -0.34
C LEU A 69 -12.62 1.31 0.73
N LEU A 70 -12.51 0.04 0.41
CA LEU A 70 -11.87 -0.98 1.23
C LEU A 70 -10.65 -1.57 0.52
N ALA A 71 -9.62 -1.83 1.31
CA ALA A 71 -8.44 -2.62 0.93
C ALA A 71 -7.97 -3.42 2.15
N PRO A 72 -8.79 -4.34 2.69
CA PRO A 72 -8.60 -4.89 4.03
C PRO A 72 -7.28 -5.64 4.18
N GLY A 73 -6.85 -6.36 3.16
CA GLY A 73 -5.57 -7.07 3.15
C GLY A 73 -4.39 -6.09 3.18
N LEU A 74 -4.41 -5.08 2.31
CA LEU A 74 -3.34 -4.07 2.26
C LEU A 74 -3.25 -3.29 3.57
N PHE A 75 -4.40 -2.82 4.10
CA PHE A 75 -4.43 -2.01 5.31
C PHE A 75 -3.92 -2.79 6.53
N ARG A 76 -4.23 -4.09 6.63
CA ARG A 76 -3.73 -4.95 7.70
C ARG A 76 -2.23 -5.24 7.58
N GLU A 77 -1.72 -5.40 6.37
CA GLU A 77 -0.32 -5.75 6.09
C GLU A 77 0.56 -4.53 5.78
N SER A 78 0.10 -3.34 6.18
CA SER A 78 0.83 -2.09 6.02
C SER A 78 0.91 -1.32 7.34
N TRP A 79 2.00 -0.59 7.51
CA TRP A 79 2.04 0.47 8.50
C TRP A 79 1.39 1.73 7.91
N ILE A 80 0.32 2.21 8.54
CA ILE A 80 -0.39 3.43 8.15
C ILE A 80 0.20 4.60 8.93
N ASP A 81 0.86 5.53 8.25
CA ASP A 81 1.41 6.72 8.88
C ASP A 81 0.32 7.74 9.17
N ARG A 82 -0.46 8.09 8.17
CA ARG A 82 -1.52 9.09 8.30
C ARG A 82 -2.53 9.03 7.17
N VAL A 83 -3.68 9.61 7.46
CA VAL A 83 -4.72 9.96 6.50
C VAL A 83 -4.92 11.47 6.55
N SER A 84 -4.94 12.15 5.41
CA SER A 84 -5.21 13.58 5.32
C SER A 84 -6.51 13.83 4.56
N ILE A 85 -7.37 14.64 5.17
CA ILE A 85 -8.65 15.07 4.64
C ILE A 85 -8.75 16.58 4.86
N ASP A 86 -8.92 17.36 3.80
CA ASP A 86 -9.06 18.84 3.87
C ASP A 86 -7.99 19.50 4.77
N GLU A 87 -6.73 19.22 4.51
CA GLU A 87 -5.56 19.74 5.25
C GLU A 87 -5.48 19.29 6.73
N LYS A 88 -6.35 18.40 7.17
CA LYS A 88 -6.29 17.79 8.49
C LYS A 88 -5.65 16.40 8.42
N GLU A 89 -4.82 16.07 9.39
CA GLU A 89 -4.17 14.79 9.47
C GLU A 89 -4.72 13.94 10.61
N VAL A 90 -5.00 12.68 10.33
CA VAL A 90 -5.34 11.65 11.32
C VAL A 90 -4.21 10.64 11.36
N LYS A 91 -3.77 10.26 12.56
CA LYS A 91 -2.76 9.22 12.81
C LYS A 91 -3.46 7.97 13.36
N PRO A 92 -3.95 7.06 12.51
CA PRO A 92 -4.70 5.90 12.99
C PRO A 92 -3.78 4.75 13.39
N TYR A 93 -4.19 3.94 14.35
CA TYR A 93 -3.54 2.65 14.64
C TYR A 93 -3.85 1.57 13.59
N GLY A 94 -4.96 1.71 12.89
CA GLY A 94 -5.39 0.85 11.81
C GLY A 94 -6.44 1.55 10.97
N LEU A 95 -6.63 1.06 9.74
CA LEU A 95 -7.58 1.61 8.81
C LEU A 95 -8.53 0.50 8.35
N HIS A 96 -9.82 0.76 8.44
CA HIS A 96 -10.86 -0.15 7.94
C HIS A 96 -11.33 0.24 6.53
N ALA A 97 -11.76 1.49 6.37
CA ALA A 97 -12.30 2.01 5.12
C ALA A 97 -12.02 3.52 5.00
N LEU A 98 -12.12 4.02 3.78
CA LEU A 98 -12.19 5.45 3.48
C LEU A 98 -13.56 5.72 2.84
N GLU A 99 -14.35 6.62 3.42
CA GLU A 99 -15.69 6.95 2.95
C GLU A 99 -15.72 8.34 2.33
N PHE A 100 -16.47 8.47 1.25
CA PHE A 100 -16.74 9.71 0.54
C PHE A 100 -18.24 9.87 0.37
N ASP A 101 -18.82 10.83 1.06
CA ASP A 101 -20.24 11.22 0.92
C ASP A 101 -20.40 12.28 -0.16
N ASP A 102 -19.32 13.03 -0.46
CA ASP A 102 -19.28 14.11 -1.44
C ASP A 102 -18.01 14.02 -2.30
N ALA A 103 -17.90 14.94 -3.26
CA ALA A 103 -16.69 15.14 -4.03
C ALA A 103 -15.54 15.61 -3.12
N GLY A 104 -14.35 15.05 -3.33
CA GLY A 104 -13.20 15.42 -2.52
C GLY A 104 -12.01 14.51 -2.70
N GLU A 105 -11.00 14.76 -1.90
CA GLU A 105 -9.74 13.99 -1.92
C GLU A 105 -9.38 13.50 -0.52
N ILE A 106 -8.92 12.26 -0.45
CA ILE A 106 -8.26 11.69 0.73
C ILE A 106 -6.87 11.24 0.31
N ASP A 107 -5.87 11.60 1.09
CA ASP A 107 -4.51 11.10 0.94
C ASP A 107 -4.20 10.10 2.04
N LEU A 108 -3.69 8.95 1.64
CA LEU A 108 -3.21 7.90 2.54
C LEU A 108 -1.69 7.78 2.42
N TRP A 109 -0.96 7.86 3.55
CA TRP A 109 0.47 7.58 3.62
C TRP A 109 0.70 6.26 4.35
N PHE A 110 1.44 5.37 3.72
CA PHE A 110 1.63 4.02 4.24
C PHE A 110 2.94 3.38 3.75
N VAL A 111 3.37 2.35 4.47
CA VAL A 111 4.44 1.46 4.09
C VAL A 111 3.88 0.04 4.04
N PRO A 112 3.77 -0.60 2.87
CA PRO A 112 3.39 -2.01 2.79
C PRO A 112 4.53 -2.86 3.35
N ILE A 113 4.22 -3.77 4.27
CA ILE A 113 5.22 -4.57 4.99
C ILE A 113 5.40 -5.94 4.35
N ARG A 114 4.31 -6.55 3.90
CA ARG A 114 4.33 -7.90 3.36
C ARG A 114 4.10 -7.91 1.84
N PRO A 115 4.99 -8.56 1.06
CA PRO A 115 4.70 -8.85 -0.35
C PRO A 115 3.42 -9.67 -0.51
N GLY A 116 2.67 -9.41 -1.57
CA GLY A 116 1.42 -10.11 -1.82
C GLY A 116 0.55 -9.42 -2.84
N ARG A 117 -0.64 -9.99 -3.03
CA ARG A 117 -1.68 -9.45 -3.91
C ARG A 117 -2.87 -9.06 -3.06
N TYR A 118 -3.25 -7.80 -3.09
CA TYR A 118 -4.28 -7.22 -2.25
C TYR A 118 -5.37 -6.59 -3.10
N ASP A 119 -6.61 -7.06 -2.95
CA ASP A 119 -7.76 -6.45 -3.61
C ASP A 119 -8.14 -5.13 -2.93
N PHE A 120 -8.58 -4.16 -3.73
CA PHE A 120 -9.26 -2.96 -3.27
C PHE A 120 -10.55 -2.76 -4.07
N TYR A 121 -11.59 -2.25 -3.43
CA TYR A 121 -12.91 -2.12 -4.03
C TYR A 121 -13.77 -1.07 -3.33
N ALA A 122 -14.76 -0.53 -4.03
CA ALA A 122 -15.84 0.22 -3.38
C ALA A 122 -16.97 -0.75 -3.03
N GLU A 123 -17.32 -0.84 -1.75
CA GLU A 123 -18.29 -1.79 -1.21
C GLU A 123 -19.67 -1.62 -1.87
N GLY A 124 -20.19 -2.72 -2.42
CA GLY A 124 -21.47 -2.76 -3.11
C GLY A 124 -21.43 -2.28 -4.57
N LEU A 125 -20.29 -1.78 -5.07
CA LEU A 125 -20.12 -1.26 -6.42
C LEU A 125 -19.14 -2.08 -7.26
N GLU A 126 -18.68 -3.23 -6.77
CA GLU A 126 -17.62 -4.05 -7.39
C GLU A 126 -17.94 -4.46 -8.82
N THR A 127 -19.21 -4.75 -9.11
CA THR A 127 -19.69 -5.15 -10.45
C THR A 127 -19.80 -3.96 -11.43
N GLN A 128 -19.69 -2.75 -10.92
CA GLN A 128 -19.76 -1.51 -11.70
C GLN A 128 -18.38 -0.94 -12.03
N GLY A 129 -17.32 -1.76 -11.95
CA GLY A 129 -15.96 -1.34 -12.27
C GLY A 129 -15.18 -0.74 -11.09
N PHE A 130 -15.70 -0.83 -9.87
CA PHE A 130 -15.05 -0.35 -8.66
C PHE A 130 -14.29 -1.46 -7.94
N ARG A 131 -13.40 -2.12 -8.67
CA ARG A 131 -12.53 -3.18 -8.18
C ARG A 131 -11.16 -3.10 -8.80
N GLY A 132 -10.13 -3.35 -8.02
CA GLY A 132 -8.76 -3.39 -8.47
C GLY A 132 -7.86 -4.23 -7.56
N VAL A 133 -6.58 -4.25 -7.89
CA VAL A 133 -5.56 -5.00 -7.16
C VAL A 133 -4.30 -4.18 -6.98
N ILE A 134 -3.70 -4.28 -5.80
CA ILE A 134 -2.35 -3.79 -5.52
C ILE A 134 -1.44 -5.01 -5.36
N VAL A 135 -0.41 -5.09 -6.19
CA VAL A 135 0.64 -6.11 -6.10
C VAL A 135 1.83 -5.50 -5.39
N VAL A 136 2.17 -6.02 -4.22
CA VAL A 136 3.34 -5.66 -3.44
C VAL A 136 4.44 -6.69 -3.70
N LYS A 137 5.60 -6.24 -4.15
CA LYS A 137 6.79 -7.07 -4.44
C LYS A 137 7.80 -7.03 -3.31
#